data_6adbcf476eec665cd63df4027ca19112
#
_entry.id   6adbcf476eec665cd63df4027ca19112
#
_cell.length_a   1.000
_cell.length_b   1.000
_cell.length_c   1.000
_cell.angle_alpha   90.00
_cell.angle_beta   90.00
_cell.angle_gamma   90.00
#
_symmetry.space_group_name_H-M   'P 1'
#
loop_
_entity.id
_entity.type
_entity.pdbx_description
1 polymer ?
#
loop_
_entity_poly.entity_id
_entity_poly.type
_entity_poly.pdbx_seq_one_letter_code
_entity_poly.pdbx_strand_id
1 'polypeptide(L)'
;MKRRTLLKAGALAGAAASFRSIPLFAQNPIGALGLNAIDNDAILIIIQMFGGNDGLNTIIPVDDPRYVQIRPNISVKKDNVDATKRPVRILSSDMYFHPALVNGVHKNGFLGLMDAGRLAVIQGTGYENPNLSHFRSTDIWLSGLNTSDPANRLNEGWVGRMFEKNYPEFPMVIPEHPLCLQLGGSLSMLLQSDKGDMGLAIGDVDSFVKDGGTSSDSPMMGGTSNYANEYNYIRSIAAKGDAYNKVIEEAWKKGTNTTGIDFAIANGAKGSLVRQMGIISRLISGGLKTKVYLANIGGFDTHVQQQDTSNNGQHPALLNQLANAVSMFMDDAVQQGFANRVIGLTVSEFGRRPYENGSNGTDHGTTSVQFAFGTRVQANIFGANPDFSDLDRNGDLAFDMNRNIDYRRLYSEIIQTWFGGSTDDSKDILKDRVVPLPYLQSPIASLNDPIMNYGNGGLRFSNDIASSNSGYLHFEVKKNCHVTIRLYDSLGKFAGNLFDSYIIAGNHSIPVDMSVHASGMYICELSTGNFRHTTSIIVRK
;
A
#
# COMPACT_ATOMS: atom_id res chain seq x y z
N MET A 1 -46.36 23.29 -36.37
CA MET A 1 -45.00 22.74 -36.40
C MET A 1 -45.04 21.23 -36.23
N LYS A 2 -44.55 20.42 -37.17
CA LYS A 2 -44.66 18.95 -37.08
C LYS A 2 -43.65 18.41 -36.08
N ARG A 3 -44.05 17.46 -35.22
CA ARG A 3 -43.23 16.83 -34.17
C ARG A 3 -41.81 16.44 -34.63
N ARG A 4 -41.64 16.07 -35.90
CA ARG A 4 -40.35 15.75 -36.52
C ARG A 4 -39.38 16.94 -36.64
N THR A 5 -39.87 18.16 -36.74
CA THR A 5 -39.06 19.38 -36.83
C THR A 5 -38.54 19.81 -35.45
N LEU A 6 -39.33 19.56 -34.42
CA LEU A 6 -38.94 19.82 -33.03
C LEU A 6 -37.81 18.86 -32.57
N LEU A 7 -37.94 17.58 -32.96
CA LEU A 7 -36.92 16.57 -32.61
C LEU A 7 -35.59 16.80 -33.35
N LYS A 8 -35.63 17.32 -34.61
CA LYS A 8 -34.40 17.68 -35.35
C LYS A 8 -33.74 18.94 -34.77
N ALA A 9 -34.50 19.90 -34.27
CA ALA A 9 -33.97 21.10 -33.65
C ALA A 9 -33.39 20.78 -32.26
N GLY A 10 -34.01 19.88 -31.51
CA GLY A 10 -33.50 19.40 -30.23
C GLY A 10 -32.21 18.58 -30.35
N ALA A 11 -32.10 17.73 -31.38
CA ALA A 11 -30.89 16.95 -31.64
C ALA A 11 -29.70 17.82 -32.11
N LEU A 12 -29.96 18.90 -32.87
CA LEU A 12 -28.92 19.84 -33.30
C LEU A 12 -28.47 20.78 -32.14
N ALA A 13 -29.36 21.16 -31.24
CA ALA A 13 -28.99 21.93 -30.03
C ALA A 13 -28.19 21.09 -29.01
N GLY A 14 -28.50 19.80 -28.89
CA GLY A 14 -27.75 18.85 -28.07
C GLY A 14 -26.35 18.55 -28.64
N ALA A 15 -26.22 18.45 -29.96
CA ALA A 15 -24.93 18.20 -30.61
C ALA A 15 -24.00 19.43 -30.62
N ALA A 16 -24.54 20.67 -30.64
CA ALA A 16 -23.75 21.89 -30.60
C ALA A 16 -23.23 22.25 -29.19
N ALA A 17 -23.88 21.72 -28.13
CA ALA A 17 -23.43 21.90 -26.75
C ALA A 17 -22.31 20.89 -26.35
N SER A 18 -22.11 19.81 -27.11
CA SER A 18 -21.14 18.76 -26.83
C SER A 18 -19.76 18.95 -27.45
N PHE A 19 -19.53 20.04 -28.23
CA PHE A 19 -18.25 20.34 -28.85
C PHE A 19 -17.50 21.56 -28.33
N ARG A 20 -17.78 21.98 -27.10
CA ARG A 20 -16.76 22.71 -26.34
C ARG A 20 -15.95 21.65 -25.64
N SER A 21 -14.72 21.48 -26.07
CA SER A 21 -13.69 20.67 -25.46
C SER A 21 -13.40 21.18 -24.03
N ILE A 22 -14.28 20.85 -23.11
CA ILE A 22 -13.92 20.77 -21.70
C ILE A 22 -13.15 19.46 -21.63
N PRO A 23 -11.89 19.46 -21.18
CA PRO A 23 -11.19 18.18 -20.95
C PRO A 23 -12.10 17.30 -20.10
N LEU A 24 -12.34 16.08 -20.54
CA LEU A 24 -13.22 15.12 -19.85
C LEU A 24 -12.79 14.87 -18.39
N PHE A 25 -11.64 15.37 -18.00
CA PHE A 25 -11.03 15.33 -16.67
C PHE A 25 -11.43 16.49 -15.72
N ALA A 26 -12.14 17.52 -16.21
CA ALA A 26 -12.49 18.68 -15.39
C ALA A 26 -13.82 18.53 -14.64
N GLN A 27 -14.52 17.42 -14.77
CA GLN A 27 -15.76 17.12 -14.04
C GLN A 27 -15.68 15.73 -13.39
N ASN A 28 -14.59 15.45 -12.70
CA ASN A 28 -14.52 14.27 -11.88
C ASN A 28 -15.27 14.56 -10.57
N PRO A 29 -16.34 13.84 -10.23
CA PRO A 29 -17.02 13.97 -8.94
C PRO A 29 -16.12 13.63 -7.74
N ILE A 30 -14.91 13.16 -8.00
CA ILE A 30 -13.87 12.79 -7.02
C ILE A 30 -13.51 13.94 -6.08
N GLY A 31 -13.48 15.19 -6.56
CA GLY A 31 -13.25 16.36 -5.71
C GLY A 31 -14.35 16.60 -4.65
N ALA A 32 -15.53 16.01 -4.83
CA ALA A 32 -16.63 16.12 -3.88
C ALA A 32 -16.53 15.11 -2.71
N LEU A 33 -15.66 14.08 -2.82
CA LEU A 33 -15.53 13.01 -1.84
C LEU A 33 -14.28 13.11 -0.96
N GLY A 34 -13.46 14.14 -1.13
CA GLY A 34 -12.25 14.33 -0.31
C GLY A 34 -11.09 13.39 -0.63
N LEU A 35 -11.25 12.41 -1.52
CA LEU A 35 -10.18 11.47 -1.91
C LEU A 35 -9.33 12.07 -3.04
N ASN A 36 -8.66 13.18 -2.77
CA ASN A 36 -7.82 13.89 -3.74
C ASN A 36 -6.67 13.04 -4.34
N ALA A 37 -6.32 11.94 -3.66
CA ALA A 37 -5.19 11.10 -4.07
C ALA A 37 -5.50 10.12 -5.19
N ILE A 38 -6.77 9.90 -5.52
CA ILE A 38 -7.13 9.04 -6.67
C ILE A 38 -6.86 9.75 -8.01
N ASP A 39 -6.87 11.07 -8.00
CA ASP A 39 -6.45 11.88 -9.15
C ASP A 39 -4.92 12.05 -9.26
N ASN A 40 -4.19 11.75 -8.21
CA ASN A 40 -2.74 11.72 -8.22
C ASN A 40 -2.26 10.30 -8.54
N ASP A 41 -1.08 10.17 -9.06
CA ASP A 41 -0.48 8.92 -9.49
C ASP A 41 -0.16 7.91 -8.34
N ALA A 42 -0.84 7.98 -7.19
CA ALA A 42 -0.64 7.11 -6.04
C ALA A 42 -0.97 5.65 -6.36
N ILE A 43 -0.08 4.76 -6.01
CA ILE A 43 -0.19 3.31 -6.25
C ILE A 43 0.03 2.56 -4.95
N LEU A 44 -0.85 1.60 -4.68
CA LEU A 44 -0.74 0.65 -3.57
C LEU A 44 -0.45 -0.75 -4.12
N ILE A 45 0.54 -1.44 -3.54
CA ILE A 45 0.77 -2.86 -3.78
C ILE A 45 0.44 -3.62 -2.51
N ILE A 46 -0.48 -4.57 -2.59
CA ILE A 46 -0.76 -5.50 -1.49
C ILE A 46 -0.10 -6.84 -1.83
N ILE A 47 0.71 -7.37 -0.92
CA ILE A 47 1.30 -8.69 -1.02
C ILE A 47 0.61 -9.58 0.00
N GLN A 48 -0.21 -10.51 -0.48
CA GLN A 48 -0.90 -11.47 0.38
C GLN A 48 -0.02 -12.68 0.62
N MET A 49 0.34 -12.90 1.89
CA MET A 49 1.11 -14.05 2.38
C MET A 49 0.14 -15.12 2.89
N PHE A 50 -0.20 -16.08 2.03
CA PHE A 50 -1.18 -17.10 2.34
C PHE A 50 -0.60 -18.21 3.23
N GLY A 51 -1.32 -18.54 4.30
CA GLY A 51 -1.04 -19.66 5.19
C GLY A 51 -0.75 -19.26 6.63
N GLY A 52 -0.79 -17.98 6.98
CA GLY A 52 -0.49 -17.50 8.34
C GLY A 52 1.03 -17.45 8.61
N ASN A 53 1.62 -16.30 8.36
CA ASN A 53 3.06 -16.11 8.56
C ASN A 53 3.46 -16.25 10.03
N ASP A 54 4.53 -17.02 10.31
CA ASP A 54 5.11 -17.14 11.64
C ASP A 54 5.88 -15.86 12.03
N GLY A 55 5.20 -14.97 12.73
CA GLY A 55 5.76 -13.69 13.17
C GLY A 55 6.99 -13.84 14.04
N LEU A 56 7.06 -14.86 14.91
CA LEU A 56 8.18 -15.08 15.83
C LEU A 56 9.46 -15.58 15.14
N ASN A 57 9.32 -16.25 14.00
CA ASN A 57 10.46 -16.64 13.17
C ASN A 57 10.64 -15.70 11.97
N THR A 58 9.89 -14.60 11.89
CA THR A 58 10.08 -13.52 10.92
C THR A 58 10.80 -12.34 11.56
N ILE A 59 10.26 -11.84 12.68
CA ILE A 59 10.88 -10.85 13.57
C ILE A 59 11.13 -11.54 14.91
N ILE A 60 12.38 -11.77 15.21
CA ILE A 60 12.79 -12.73 16.22
C ILE A 60 13.10 -12.03 17.55
N PRO A 61 12.44 -12.41 18.66
CA PRO A 61 12.77 -11.92 19.99
C PRO A 61 13.91 -12.75 20.62
N VAL A 62 15.06 -12.84 19.95
CA VAL A 62 16.15 -13.76 20.30
C VAL A 62 16.80 -13.48 21.66
N ASP A 63 16.59 -12.29 22.23
CA ASP A 63 17.08 -11.91 23.54
C ASP A 63 16.17 -12.39 24.69
N ASP A 64 14.93 -12.84 24.39
CA ASP A 64 14.08 -13.52 25.37
C ASP A 64 14.39 -15.03 25.40
N PRO A 65 14.90 -15.55 26.53
CA PRO A 65 15.27 -16.96 26.63
C PRO A 65 14.07 -17.91 26.47
N ARG A 66 12.84 -17.45 26.72
CA ARG A 66 11.62 -18.24 26.53
C ARG A 66 11.40 -18.59 25.05
N TYR A 67 11.80 -17.73 24.11
CA TYR A 67 11.71 -18.03 22.68
C TYR A 67 12.41 -19.35 22.31
N VAL A 68 13.62 -19.56 22.81
CA VAL A 68 14.37 -20.82 22.56
C VAL A 68 13.78 -21.99 23.35
N GLN A 69 13.25 -21.76 24.55
CA GLN A 69 12.64 -22.80 25.38
C GLN A 69 11.38 -23.39 24.75
N ILE A 70 10.52 -22.54 24.15
CA ILE A 70 9.25 -22.98 23.53
C ILE A 70 9.42 -23.43 22.07
N ARG A 71 10.60 -23.18 21.47
CA ARG A 71 10.95 -23.53 20.08
C ARG A 71 12.34 -24.18 19.98
N PRO A 72 12.61 -25.28 20.71
CA PRO A 72 13.95 -25.86 20.77
C PRO A 72 14.51 -26.30 19.41
N ASN A 73 13.62 -26.73 18.48
CA ASN A 73 14.02 -27.26 17.18
C ASN A 73 13.95 -26.24 16.03
N ILE A 74 13.04 -25.24 16.14
CA ILE A 74 12.81 -24.29 15.03
C ILE A 74 13.23 -22.84 15.37
N SER A 75 13.77 -22.58 16.55
CA SER A 75 14.27 -21.24 16.90
C SER A 75 15.53 -20.87 16.14
N VAL A 76 15.62 -19.62 15.71
CA VAL A 76 16.83 -19.05 15.12
C VAL A 76 17.84 -18.75 16.22
N LYS A 77 19.05 -19.32 16.13
CA LYS A 77 20.07 -19.24 17.18
C LYS A 77 20.96 -18.01 16.98
N LYS A 78 21.16 -17.22 18.05
CA LYS A 78 22.03 -16.03 18.05
C LYS A 78 23.51 -16.39 17.88
N ASP A 79 23.89 -17.55 18.35
CA ASP A 79 25.25 -18.11 18.33
C ASP A 79 25.47 -19.16 17.23
N ASN A 80 24.64 -19.17 16.18
CA ASN A 80 24.83 -20.08 15.07
C ASN A 80 26.28 -20.02 14.55
N VAL A 81 26.90 -21.17 14.33
CA VAL A 81 28.29 -21.26 13.83
C VAL A 81 28.48 -20.56 12.49
N ASP A 82 27.49 -20.62 11.63
CA ASP A 82 27.44 -19.86 10.38
C ASP A 82 26.88 -18.46 10.66
N ALA A 83 27.74 -17.46 10.56
CA ALA A 83 27.38 -16.07 10.80
C ALA A 83 26.25 -15.57 9.88
N THR A 84 26.12 -16.12 8.65
CA THR A 84 25.07 -15.76 7.70
C THR A 84 23.69 -16.27 8.12
N LYS A 85 23.63 -17.17 9.08
CA LYS A 85 22.41 -17.76 9.65
C LYS A 85 22.02 -17.15 11.00
N ARG A 86 22.74 -16.15 11.48
CA ARG A 86 22.40 -15.42 12.71
C ARG A 86 21.30 -14.41 12.46
N PRO A 87 20.43 -14.19 13.44
CA PRO A 87 19.42 -13.12 13.37
C PRO A 87 20.11 -11.76 13.28
N VAL A 88 19.53 -10.85 12.50
CA VAL A 88 20.11 -9.53 12.21
C VAL A 88 19.32 -8.45 12.93
N ARG A 89 20.00 -7.72 13.82
CA ARG A 89 19.35 -6.70 14.66
C ARG A 89 18.74 -5.58 13.83
N ILE A 90 17.54 -5.15 14.19
CA ILE A 90 16.79 -4.07 13.54
C ILE A 90 17.03 -2.77 14.31
N LEU A 91 17.70 -1.80 13.69
CA LEU A 91 18.03 -0.53 14.35
C LEU A 91 18.69 -0.78 15.73
N SER A 92 18.33 0.01 16.73
CA SER A 92 18.80 -0.17 18.13
C SER A 92 17.78 -0.90 19.01
N SER A 93 16.90 -1.74 18.43
CA SER A 93 15.84 -2.45 19.14
C SER A 93 16.30 -3.82 19.67
N ASP A 94 15.39 -4.49 20.39
CA ASP A 94 15.48 -5.89 20.81
C ASP A 94 14.81 -6.86 19.83
N MET A 95 14.51 -6.39 18.60
CA MET A 95 13.92 -7.17 17.52
C MET A 95 14.96 -7.47 16.44
N TYR A 96 14.87 -8.64 15.86
CA TYR A 96 15.83 -9.11 14.88
C TYR A 96 15.12 -9.68 13.65
N PHE A 97 15.59 -9.33 12.46
CA PHE A 97 15.17 -9.99 11.23
C PHE A 97 15.63 -11.45 11.22
N HIS A 98 14.78 -12.34 10.71
CA HIS A 98 15.25 -13.64 10.26
C HIS A 98 16.35 -13.47 9.23
N PRO A 99 17.48 -14.24 9.30
CA PRO A 99 18.60 -14.07 8.38
C PRO A 99 18.21 -14.19 6.89
N ALA A 100 17.19 -14.97 6.57
CA ALA A 100 16.69 -15.11 5.20
C ALA A 100 16.05 -13.83 4.62
N LEU A 101 15.68 -12.86 5.45
CA LEU A 101 15.22 -11.55 5.00
C LEU A 101 16.38 -10.61 4.60
N VAL A 102 17.62 -10.98 4.93
CA VAL A 102 18.79 -10.11 4.79
C VAL A 102 19.89 -10.77 3.98
N ASN A 103 20.34 -11.97 4.40
CA ASN A 103 21.51 -12.61 3.84
C ASN A 103 21.19 -13.35 2.52
N GLY A 104 22.04 -13.13 1.50
CA GLY A 104 21.81 -13.72 0.18
C GLY A 104 20.63 -13.09 -0.58
N VAL A 105 20.16 -11.93 -0.13
CA VAL A 105 19.05 -11.18 -0.71
C VAL A 105 19.59 -9.95 -1.45
N HIS A 106 18.88 -9.52 -2.49
CA HIS A 106 19.24 -8.33 -3.26
C HIS A 106 19.46 -7.11 -2.34
N LYS A 107 20.62 -6.47 -2.43
CA LYS A 107 21.00 -5.28 -1.64
C LYS A 107 20.73 -5.39 -0.13
N ASN A 108 21.04 -6.53 0.47
CA ASN A 108 20.79 -6.86 1.88
C ASN A 108 19.28 -6.87 2.26
N GLY A 109 18.41 -7.03 1.30
CA GLY A 109 17.00 -7.27 1.54
C GLY A 109 16.32 -6.22 2.41
N PHE A 110 15.62 -6.68 3.43
CA PHE A 110 14.85 -5.82 4.33
C PHE A 110 15.73 -4.92 5.22
N LEU A 111 16.94 -5.35 5.57
CA LEU A 111 17.88 -4.47 6.25
C LEU A 111 18.29 -3.30 5.35
N GLY A 112 18.64 -3.57 4.10
CA GLY A 112 18.98 -2.53 3.13
C GLY A 112 17.83 -1.56 2.86
N LEU A 113 16.58 -2.03 2.85
CA LEU A 113 15.39 -1.17 2.75
C LEU A 113 15.19 -0.32 4.02
N MET A 114 15.40 -0.90 5.21
CA MET A 114 15.32 -0.19 6.48
C MET A 114 16.37 0.93 6.55
N ASP A 115 17.62 0.62 6.20
CA ASP A 115 18.73 1.58 6.17
C ASP A 115 18.51 2.69 5.14
N ALA A 116 17.82 2.37 4.04
CA ALA A 116 17.42 3.34 3.01
C ALA A 116 16.18 4.18 3.38
N GLY A 117 15.60 3.97 4.56
CA GLY A 117 14.39 4.69 4.98
C GLY A 117 13.11 4.25 4.27
N ARG A 118 13.01 2.97 3.83
CA ARG A 118 11.96 2.48 2.92
C ARG A 118 11.20 1.26 3.43
N LEU A 119 11.37 0.89 4.69
CA LEU A 119 10.67 -0.27 5.29
C LEU A 119 10.18 0.09 6.69
N ALA A 120 8.93 -0.24 6.98
CA ALA A 120 8.38 -0.29 8.34
C ALA A 120 8.09 -1.74 8.73
N VAL A 121 8.43 -2.09 9.96
CA VAL A 121 8.07 -3.36 10.60
C VAL A 121 6.88 -3.08 11.51
N ILE A 122 5.78 -3.80 11.33
CA ILE A 122 4.54 -3.63 12.10
C ILE A 122 4.27 -4.93 12.85
N GLN A 123 4.75 -4.98 14.09
CA GLN A 123 4.75 -6.18 14.93
C GLN A 123 3.44 -6.32 15.71
N GLY A 124 3.03 -7.56 15.96
CA GLY A 124 1.85 -7.86 16.77
C GLY A 124 0.52 -7.45 16.13
N THR A 125 0.42 -7.58 14.80
CA THR A 125 -0.77 -7.22 14.05
C THR A 125 -1.79 -8.37 14.06
N GLY A 126 -3.05 -8.07 14.35
CA GLY A 126 -4.14 -9.03 14.40
C GLY A 126 -5.49 -8.35 14.59
N TYR A 127 -6.44 -9.05 15.20
CA TYR A 127 -7.76 -8.52 15.53
C TYR A 127 -8.38 -9.24 16.73
N GLU A 128 -9.33 -8.57 17.37
CA GLU A 128 -10.03 -9.10 18.55
C GLU A 128 -10.92 -10.29 18.17
N ASN A 129 -10.97 -11.30 19.04
CA ASN A 129 -11.71 -12.55 18.82
C ASN A 129 -11.34 -13.25 17.49
N PRO A 130 -10.05 -13.60 17.30
CA PRO A 130 -9.55 -14.09 16.02
C PRO A 130 -10.20 -15.41 15.62
N ASN A 131 -10.46 -15.55 14.32
CA ASN A 131 -10.87 -16.80 13.71
C ASN A 131 -9.63 -17.50 13.10
N LEU A 132 -9.37 -18.73 13.52
CA LEU A 132 -8.19 -19.47 13.08
C LEU A 132 -8.45 -20.37 11.85
N SER A 133 -9.57 -20.17 11.14
CA SER A 133 -9.81 -20.75 9.82
C SER A 133 -9.20 -19.86 8.74
N HIS A 134 -8.35 -20.39 7.88
CA HIS A 134 -7.77 -19.67 6.75
C HIS A 134 -8.83 -18.92 5.93
N PHE A 135 -9.92 -19.59 5.56
CA PHE A 135 -10.98 -18.97 4.76
C PHE A 135 -11.60 -17.77 5.46
N ARG A 136 -12.08 -17.99 6.70
CA ARG A 136 -12.79 -16.91 7.40
C ARG A 136 -11.87 -15.75 7.78
N SER A 137 -10.67 -16.05 8.25
CA SER A 137 -9.72 -15.00 8.61
C SER A 137 -9.23 -14.22 7.39
N THR A 138 -9.03 -14.91 6.25
CA THR A 138 -8.75 -14.23 4.98
C THR A 138 -9.90 -13.29 4.60
N ASP A 139 -11.16 -13.72 4.70
CA ASP A 139 -12.31 -12.86 4.41
C ASP A 139 -12.37 -11.64 5.34
N ILE A 140 -12.05 -11.81 6.62
CA ILE A 140 -11.98 -10.72 7.60
C ILE A 140 -10.91 -9.69 7.17
N TRP A 141 -9.71 -10.12 6.86
CA TRP A 141 -8.64 -9.25 6.41
C TRP A 141 -8.95 -8.55 5.09
N LEU A 142 -9.48 -9.28 4.10
CA LEU A 142 -9.79 -8.70 2.80
C LEU A 142 -10.99 -7.75 2.85
N SER A 143 -11.96 -8.02 3.72
CA SER A 143 -13.10 -7.12 3.90
C SER A 143 -12.77 -5.90 4.75
N GLY A 144 -11.81 -5.97 5.66
CA GLY A 144 -11.58 -4.93 6.66
C GLY A 144 -12.69 -4.88 7.73
N LEU A 145 -13.47 -5.96 7.88
CA LEU A 145 -14.58 -6.06 8.83
C LEU A 145 -14.24 -7.08 9.91
N ASN A 146 -14.06 -6.63 11.14
CA ASN A 146 -13.73 -7.51 12.26
C ASN A 146 -14.99 -8.26 12.76
N THR A 147 -15.33 -9.38 12.11
CA THR A 147 -16.43 -10.24 12.54
C THR A 147 -16.13 -11.71 12.26
N SER A 148 -16.03 -12.51 13.32
CA SER A 148 -15.90 -13.95 13.24
C SER A 148 -17.27 -14.68 13.15
N ASP A 149 -18.38 -13.97 13.32
CA ASP A 149 -19.73 -14.52 13.23
C ASP A 149 -20.00 -15.02 11.80
N PRO A 150 -20.24 -16.32 11.59
CA PRO A 150 -20.50 -16.89 10.27
C PRO A 150 -21.84 -16.42 9.65
N ALA A 151 -22.76 -15.89 10.44
CA ALA A 151 -23.98 -15.29 9.94
C ALA A 151 -23.74 -14.01 9.15
N ASN A 152 -22.67 -13.29 9.46
CA ASN A 152 -22.25 -12.11 8.73
C ASN A 152 -21.48 -12.52 7.47
N ARG A 153 -22.16 -12.54 6.33
CA ARG A 153 -21.50 -12.79 5.04
C ARG A 153 -20.59 -11.63 4.67
N LEU A 154 -19.36 -11.96 4.29
CA LEU A 154 -18.37 -11.01 3.79
C LEU A 154 -18.21 -11.24 2.30
N ASN A 155 -18.73 -10.34 1.48
CA ASN A 155 -18.75 -10.48 0.01
C ASN A 155 -17.99 -9.34 -0.66
N GLU A 156 -17.52 -8.34 0.11
CA GLU A 156 -16.89 -7.14 -0.41
C GLU A 156 -15.56 -6.90 0.28
N GLY A 157 -14.58 -6.47 -0.50
CA GLY A 157 -13.31 -6.02 0.02
C GLY A 157 -13.30 -4.53 0.36
N TRP A 158 -12.42 -4.13 1.28
CA TRP A 158 -12.27 -2.72 1.63
C TRP A 158 -11.78 -1.87 0.45
N VAL A 159 -10.94 -2.43 -0.44
CA VAL A 159 -10.49 -1.76 -1.68
C VAL A 159 -11.66 -1.62 -2.66
N GLY A 160 -12.46 -2.69 -2.81
CA GLY A 160 -13.67 -2.64 -3.64
C GLY A 160 -14.62 -1.53 -3.21
N ARG A 161 -14.95 -1.45 -1.90
CA ARG A 161 -15.79 -0.37 -1.35
C ARG A 161 -15.17 1.02 -1.50
N MET A 162 -13.85 1.14 -1.37
CA MET A 162 -13.16 2.40 -1.59
C MET A 162 -13.36 2.90 -3.02
N PHE A 163 -13.21 2.02 -4.01
CA PHE A 163 -13.40 2.41 -5.41
C PHE A 163 -14.88 2.59 -5.77
N GLU A 164 -15.78 1.79 -5.23
CA GLU A 164 -17.22 2.01 -5.43
C GLU A 164 -17.67 3.40 -4.99
N LYS A 165 -17.17 3.87 -3.85
CA LYS A 165 -17.44 5.22 -3.34
C LYS A 165 -16.91 6.30 -4.28
N ASN A 166 -15.75 6.08 -4.93
CA ASN A 166 -15.10 7.04 -5.80
C ASN A 166 -15.57 6.98 -7.27
N TYR A 167 -16.09 5.83 -7.69
CA TYR A 167 -16.59 5.59 -9.04
C TYR A 167 -18.04 5.10 -8.99
N PRO A 168 -18.98 5.98 -8.56
CA PRO A 168 -20.37 5.59 -8.33
C PRO A 168 -21.10 5.14 -9.59
N GLU A 169 -20.63 5.55 -10.77
CA GLU A 169 -21.20 5.16 -12.07
C GLU A 169 -20.67 3.82 -12.59
N PHE A 170 -19.67 3.24 -11.94
CA PHE A 170 -19.18 1.90 -12.28
C PHE A 170 -20.26 0.84 -11.99
N PRO A 171 -20.47 -0.19 -12.84
CA PRO A 171 -19.75 -0.54 -14.06
C PRO A 171 -20.29 0.10 -15.35
N MET A 172 -21.23 1.02 -15.28
CA MET A 172 -21.83 1.68 -16.45
C MET A 172 -20.78 2.53 -17.20
N VAL A 173 -19.91 3.19 -16.44
CA VAL A 173 -18.76 3.93 -16.97
C VAL A 173 -17.49 3.19 -16.52
N ILE A 174 -16.75 2.67 -17.49
CA ILE A 174 -15.49 1.94 -17.25
C ILE A 174 -14.34 2.96 -17.37
N PRO A 175 -13.46 3.10 -16.36
CA PRO A 175 -12.27 3.93 -16.47
C PRO A 175 -11.35 3.47 -17.62
N GLU A 176 -10.58 4.36 -18.19
CA GLU A 176 -9.64 4.07 -19.29
C GLU A 176 -8.58 3.02 -18.90
N HIS A 177 -8.11 3.05 -17.65
CA HIS A 177 -7.19 2.07 -17.10
C HIS A 177 -7.88 1.26 -15.99
N PRO A 178 -7.54 -0.03 -15.79
CA PRO A 178 -8.10 -0.82 -14.70
C PRO A 178 -7.74 -0.18 -13.36
N LEU A 179 -8.74 0.00 -12.47
CA LEU A 179 -8.53 0.56 -11.12
C LEU A 179 -7.65 -0.35 -10.28
N CYS A 180 -7.90 -1.65 -10.38
CA CYS A 180 -7.15 -2.68 -9.68
C CYS A 180 -6.69 -3.77 -10.64
N LEU A 181 -5.50 -4.32 -10.38
CA LEU A 181 -4.94 -5.44 -11.11
C LEU A 181 -4.41 -6.49 -10.13
N GLN A 182 -4.91 -7.71 -10.25
CA GLN A 182 -4.39 -8.85 -9.51
C GLN A 182 -3.53 -9.72 -10.41
N LEU A 183 -2.36 -10.13 -9.92
CA LEU A 183 -1.51 -11.12 -10.59
C LEU A 183 -1.82 -12.51 -10.05
N GLY A 184 -2.23 -13.42 -10.96
CA GLY A 184 -2.61 -14.79 -10.64
C GLY A 184 -4.13 -15.02 -10.74
N GLY A 185 -4.55 -16.19 -10.44
CA GLY A 185 -5.86 -16.87 -10.48
C GLY A 185 -7.16 -16.06 -10.48
N SER A 186 -8.10 -16.47 -9.62
CA SER A 186 -9.42 -15.84 -9.50
C SER A 186 -9.33 -14.50 -8.79
N LEU A 187 -10.16 -13.53 -9.20
CA LEU A 187 -10.20 -12.21 -8.58
C LEU A 187 -10.53 -12.30 -7.08
N SER A 188 -9.70 -11.67 -6.28
CA SER A 188 -9.85 -11.63 -4.82
C SER A 188 -11.06 -10.80 -4.41
N MET A 189 -11.72 -11.23 -3.33
CA MET A 189 -12.78 -10.46 -2.67
C MET A 189 -12.31 -9.04 -2.29
N LEU A 190 -11.02 -8.84 -2.01
CA LEU A 190 -10.45 -7.52 -1.75
C LEU A 190 -10.87 -6.47 -2.76
N LEU A 191 -11.00 -6.86 -4.04
CA LEU A 191 -11.26 -6.00 -5.18
C LEU A 191 -12.74 -6.02 -5.63
N GLN A 192 -13.61 -6.64 -4.85
CA GLN A 192 -15.05 -6.76 -5.13
C GLN A 192 -15.85 -5.77 -4.29
N SER A 193 -16.96 -5.28 -4.85
CA SER A 193 -17.95 -4.44 -4.17
C SER A 193 -19.36 -4.88 -4.53
N ASP A 194 -20.37 -4.29 -3.91
CA ASP A 194 -21.79 -4.53 -4.23
C ASP A 194 -22.13 -4.21 -5.71
N LYS A 195 -21.41 -3.29 -6.33
CA LYS A 195 -21.58 -2.95 -7.76
C LYS A 195 -20.84 -3.90 -8.70
N GLY A 196 -20.01 -4.80 -8.17
CA GLY A 196 -19.26 -5.80 -8.91
C GLY A 196 -17.74 -5.67 -8.76
N ASP A 197 -17.04 -6.30 -9.67
CA ASP A 197 -15.58 -6.41 -9.65
C ASP A 197 -14.90 -5.10 -10.04
N MET A 198 -14.21 -4.44 -9.11
CA MET A 198 -13.47 -3.19 -9.32
C MET A 198 -12.10 -3.39 -9.97
N GLY A 199 -11.73 -4.64 -10.22
CA GLY A 199 -10.43 -5.02 -10.77
C GLY A 199 -10.49 -6.08 -11.85
N LEU A 200 -9.31 -6.45 -12.31
CA LEU A 200 -9.06 -7.52 -13.26
C LEU A 200 -8.00 -8.46 -12.69
N ALA A 201 -8.19 -9.78 -12.83
CA ALA A 201 -7.18 -10.79 -12.53
C ALA A 201 -6.49 -11.25 -13.83
N ILE A 202 -5.16 -11.23 -13.85
CA ILE A 202 -4.34 -11.67 -14.98
C ILE A 202 -3.40 -12.77 -14.52
N GLY A 203 -3.58 -13.96 -15.04
CA GLY A 203 -2.72 -15.11 -14.73
C GLY A 203 -1.34 -15.01 -15.36
N ASP A 204 -1.31 -14.62 -16.64
CA ASP A 204 -0.09 -14.40 -17.41
C ASP A 204 -0.31 -13.25 -18.39
N VAL A 205 0.53 -12.22 -18.31
CA VAL A 205 0.36 -10.99 -19.11
C VAL A 205 0.63 -11.26 -20.59
N ASP A 206 1.63 -12.09 -20.90
CA ASP A 206 1.94 -12.40 -22.31
C ASP A 206 0.80 -13.14 -22.99
N SER A 207 0.16 -14.07 -22.29
CA SER A 207 -1.03 -14.77 -22.79
C SER A 207 -2.23 -13.81 -22.90
N PHE A 208 -2.46 -13.00 -21.87
CA PHE A 208 -3.54 -12.01 -21.85
C PHE A 208 -3.47 -11.04 -23.03
N VAL A 209 -2.27 -10.56 -23.34
CA VAL A 209 -2.02 -9.65 -24.47
C VAL A 209 -2.15 -10.34 -25.82
N LYS A 210 -1.71 -11.62 -25.93
CA LYS A 210 -1.76 -12.38 -27.19
C LYS A 210 -3.18 -12.83 -27.56
N ASP A 211 -3.95 -13.25 -26.55
CA ASP A 211 -5.28 -13.83 -26.79
C ASP A 211 -6.29 -12.76 -27.25
N GLY A 212 -5.93 -11.47 -27.17
CA GLY A 212 -6.82 -10.34 -27.47
C GLY A 212 -8.13 -10.50 -26.70
N GLY A 213 -8.72 -9.50 -26.12
CA GLY A 213 -10.01 -9.69 -25.46
C GLY A 213 -10.96 -10.45 -26.40
N THR A 214 -11.65 -11.45 -25.89
CA THR A 214 -12.66 -12.18 -26.67
C THR A 214 -13.84 -11.26 -26.90
N SER A 215 -13.77 -10.45 -27.96
CA SER A 215 -14.86 -9.53 -28.30
C SER A 215 -16.12 -10.33 -28.56
N SER A 216 -17.07 -10.23 -27.68
CA SER A 216 -18.41 -10.74 -27.90
C SER A 216 -19.27 -9.56 -28.32
N ASP A 217 -19.49 -9.39 -29.64
CA ASP A 217 -20.38 -8.39 -30.23
C ASP A 217 -21.86 -8.59 -29.88
N SER A 218 -22.16 -9.54 -29.00
CA SER A 218 -23.55 -9.83 -28.61
C SER A 218 -24.10 -8.67 -27.74
N PRO A 219 -25.27 -8.14 -28.04
CA PRO A 219 -25.86 -7.03 -27.26
C PRO A 219 -26.24 -7.44 -25.83
N MET A 220 -26.29 -6.48 -24.93
CA MET A 220 -26.84 -6.68 -23.58
C MET A 220 -28.31 -7.14 -23.69
N MET A 221 -28.72 -8.06 -22.81
CA MET A 221 -30.12 -8.51 -22.73
C MET A 221 -30.96 -7.50 -21.96
N GLY A 222 -32.13 -7.17 -22.52
CA GLY A 222 -33.13 -6.42 -21.79
C GLY A 222 -33.88 -7.27 -20.75
N GLY A 223 -34.36 -6.63 -19.67
CA GLY A 223 -35.14 -7.26 -18.63
C GLY A 223 -34.37 -7.45 -17.31
N THR A 224 -35.09 -7.85 -16.25
CA THR A 224 -34.59 -8.00 -14.87
C THR A 224 -34.61 -9.46 -14.40
N SER A 225 -34.73 -10.43 -15.33
CA SER A 225 -34.67 -11.85 -14.96
C SER A 225 -33.26 -12.22 -14.46
N ASN A 226 -33.16 -13.22 -13.60
CA ASN A 226 -31.85 -13.72 -13.13
C ASN A 226 -30.94 -14.09 -14.28
N TYR A 227 -31.48 -14.72 -15.33
CA TYR A 227 -30.73 -15.04 -16.56
C TYR A 227 -30.19 -13.80 -17.27
N ALA A 228 -31.01 -12.76 -17.43
CA ALA A 228 -30.57 -11.50 -18.04
C ALA A 228 -29.50 -10.82 -17.20
N ASN A 229 -29.62 -10.84 -15.86
CA ASN A 229 -28.62 -10.29 -14.97
C ASN A 229 -27.30 -11.04 -15.03
N GLU A 230 -27.30 -12.38 -15.00
CA GLU A 230 -26.10 -13.20 -15.13
C GLU A 230 -25.44 -13.05 -16.51
N TYR A 231 -26.22 -13.06 -17.58
CA TYR A 231 -25.73 -12.83 -18.93
C TYR A 231 -25.06 -11.46 -19.05
N ASN A 232 -25.72 -10.41 -18.58
CA ASN A 232 -25.18 -9.05 -18.62
C ASN A 232 -23.93 -8.90 -17.74
N TYR A 233 -23.87 -9.60 -16.61
CA TYR A 233 -22.68 -9.67 -15.77
C TYR A 233 -21.48 -10.30 -16.51
N ILE A 234 -21.66 -11.46 -17.13
CA ILE A 234 -20.62 -12.12 -17.94
C ILE A 234 -20.18 -11.18 -19.09
N ARG A 235 -21.13 -10.54 -19.75
CA ARG A 235 -20.86 -9.57 -20.82
C ARG A 235 -20.06 -8.36 -20.32
N SER A 236 -20.37 -7.85 -19.13
CA SER A 236 -19.63 -6.73 -18.54
C SER A 236 -18.17 -7.09 -18.24
N ILE A 237 -17.92 -8.33 -17.78
CA ILE A 237 -16.55 -8.85 -17.57
C ILE A 237 -15.80 -8.93 -18.90
N ALA A 238 -16.42 -9.50 -19.94
CA ALA A 238 -15.80 -9.58 -21.26
C ALA A 238 -15.47 -8.19 -21.83
N ALA A 239 -16.42 -7.25 -21.77
CA ALA A 239 -16.21 -5.88 -22.22
C ALA A 239 -15.11 -5.13 -21.48
N LYS A 240 -14.96 -5.39 -20.17
CA LYS A 240 -13.83 -4.87 -19.38
C LYS A 240 -12.49 -5.46 -19.85
N GLY A 241 -12.46 -6.78 -20.09
CA GLY A 241 -11.29 -7.45 -20.64
C GLY A 241 -10.83 -6.81 -21.95
N ASP A 242 -11.75 -6.58 -22.88
CA ASP A 242 -11.47 -5.96 -24.16
C ASP A 242 -11.00 -4.50 -24.03
N ALA A 243 -11.67 -3.70 -23.20
CA ALA A 243 -11.33 -2.30 -22.97
C ALA A 243 -9.93 -2.15 -22.36
N TYR A 244 -9.56 -3.02 -21.43
CA TYR A 244 -8.28 -2.95 -20.72
C TYR A 244 -7.13 -3.65 -21.45
N ASN A 245 -7.42 -4.61 -22.35
CA ASN A 245 -6.38 -5.35 -23.07
C ASN A 245 -5.40 -4.40 -23.78
N LYS A 246 -5.93 -3.44 -24.53
CA LYS A 246 -5.11 -2.48 -25.30
C LYS A 246 -4.20 -1.64 -24.40
N VAL A 247 -4.72 -1.06 -23.31
CA VAL A 247 -3.92 -0.18 -22.43
C VAL A 247 -2.88 -0.98 -21.65
N ILE A 248 -3.19 -2.23 -21.29
CA ILE A 248 -2.25 -3.15 -20.65
C ILE A 248 -1.16 -3.58 -21.64
N GLU A 249 -1.54 -3.91 -22.87
CA GLU A 249 -0.59 -4.25 -23.94
C GLU A 249 0.36 -3.09 -24.25
N GLU A 250 -0.17 -1.87 -24.39
CA GLU A 250 0.64 -0.68 -24.62
C GLU A 250 1.62 -0.43 -23.47
N ALA A 251 1.14 -0.51 -22.23
CA ALA A 251 1.99 -0.37 -21.07
C ALA A 251 3.04 -1.48 -20.98
N TRP A 252 2.67 -2.73 -21.27
CA TRP A 252 3.60 -3.87 -21.31
C TRP A 252 4.71 -3.70 -22.36
N LYS A 253 4.38 -3.21 -23.54
CA LYS A 253 5.34 -2.95 -24.62
C LYS A 253 6.28 -1.78 -24.33
N LYS A 254 5.78 -0.71 -23.72
CA LYS A 254 6.57 0.49 -23.36
C LYS A 254 7.42 0.28 -22.12
N GLY A 255 6.92 -0.52 -21.18
CA GLY A 255 7.54 -0.70 -19.88
C GLY A 255 8.82 -1.54 -19.97
N THR A 256 9.69 -1.27 -19.02
CA THR A 256 10.98 -1.98 -18.86
C THR A 256 11.18 -2.36 -17.40
N ASN A 257 12.15 -3.24 -17.17
CA ASN A 257 12.68 -3.54 -15.84
C ASN A 257 14.19 -3.28 -15.84
N THR A 258 14.76 -3.12 -14.66
CA THR A 258 16.21 -3.16 -14.52
C THR A 258 16.73 -4.59 -14.69
N THR A 259 18.00 -4.72 -15.04
CA THR A 259 18.66 -6.00 -15.35
C THR A 259 18.43 -7.08 -14.28
N GLY A 260 18.38 -6.71 -12.98
CA GLY A 260 18.17 -7.66 -11.89
C GLY A 260 16.79 -8.35 -11.92
N ILE A 261 15.73 -7.59 -12.20
CA ILE A 261 14.36 -8.13 -12.29
C ILE A 261 14.15 -8.88 -13.60
N ASP A 262 14.63 -8.36 -14.72
CA ASP A 262 14.58 -9.05 -16.02
C ASP A 262 15.26 -10.42 -15.96
N PHE A 263 16.41 -10.52 -15.27
CA PHE A 263 17.07 -11.79 -15.07
C PHE A 263 16.22 -12.82 -14.31
N ALA A 264 15.56 -12.39 -13.23
CA ALA A 264 14.68 -13.26 -12.44
C ALA A 264 13.43 -13.70 -13.25
N ILE A 265 12.88 -12.82 -14.10
CA ILE A 265 11.77 -13.14 -14.99
C ILE A 265 12.23 -14.11 -16.09
N ALA A 266 13.37 -13.86 -16.71
CA ALA A 266 13.91 -14.68 -17.80
C ALA A 266 14.26 -16.11 -17.34
N ASN A 267 14.71 -16.30 -16.09
CA ASN A 267 15.05 -17.62 -15.54
C ASN A 267 13.83 -18.48 -15.15
N GLY A 268 12.63 -18.11 -15.54
CA GLY A 268 11.49 -19.01 -15.54
C GLY A 268 10.80 -19.23 -14.19
N ALA A 269 10.97 -18.32 -13.23
CA ALA A 269 10.26 -18.34 -11.94
C ALA A 269 8.76 -18.03 -12.12
N LYS A 270 8.08 -18.79 -13.00
CA LYS A 270 6.63 -18.64 -13.26
C LYS A 270 5.86 -18.72 -11.94
N GLY A 271 5.01 -17.72 -11.69
CA GLY A 271 4.18 -17.66 -10.48
C GLY A 271 4.90 -17.21 -9.22
N SER A 272 6.23 -17.01 -9.23
CA SER A 272 6.96 -16.49 -8.08
C SER A 272 6.58 -15.03 -7.78
N LEU A 273 6.69 -14.63 -6.52
CA LEU A 273 6.45 -13.24 -6.14
C LEU A 273 7.40 -12.28 -6.86
N VAL A 274 8.66 -12.67 -7.09
CA VAL A 274 9.64 -11.86 -7.84
C VAL A 274 9.13 -11.55 -9.25
N ARG A 275 8.59 -12.57 -9.95
CA ARG A 275 7.99 -12.36 -11.29
C ARG A 275 6.78 -11.44 -11.23
N GLN A 276 5.89 -11.62 -10.26
CA GLN A 276 4.71 -10.76 -10.11
C GLN A 276 5.14 -9.31 -9.90
N MET A 277 6.09 -9.04 -9.00
CA MET A 277 6.61 -7.70 -8.74
C MET A 277 7.32 -7.10 -9.96
N GLY A 278 8.02 -7.91 -10.74
CA GLY A 278 8.62 -7.49 -12.01
C GLY A 278 7.59 -7.08 -13.05
N ILE A 279 6.49 -7.84 -13.17
CA ILE A 279 5.37 -7.49 -14.06
C ILE A 279 4.73 -6.17 -13.61
N ILE A 280 4.45 -6.01 -12.32
CA ILE A 280 3.89 -4.76 -11.76
C ILE A 280 4.80 -3.57 -12.08
N SER A 281 6.10 -3.70 -11.83
CA SER A 281 7.07 -2.65 -12.13
C SER A 281 7.07 -2.27 -13.62
N ARG A 282 7.07 -3.27 -14.50
CA ARG A 282 7.03 -3.04 -15.95
C ARG A 282 5.76 -2.34 -16.40
N LEU A 283 4.61 -2.70 -15.86
CA LEU A 283 3.34 -2.06 -16.19
C LEU A 283 3.30 -0.60 -15.72
N ILE A 284 3.81 -0.33 -14.49
CA ILE A 284 3.90 1.04 -13.95
C ILE A 284 4.84 1.90 -14.79
N SER A 285 6.03 1.39 -15.11
CA SER A 285 7.01 2.12 -15.94
C SER A 285 6.52 2.37 -17.36
N GLY A 286 5.68 1.48 -17.88
CA GLY A 286 5.02 1.62 -19.17
C GLY A 286 3.84 2.60 -19.19
N GLY A 287 3.48 3.17 -18.03
CA GLY A 287 2.46 4.22 -17.93
C GLY A 287 1.05 3.72 -17.61
N LEU A 288 0.90 2.45 -17.17
CA LEU A 288 -0.39 1.98 -16.67
C LEU A 288 -0.80 2.74 -15.41
N LYS A 289 -2.02 3.29 -15.37
CA LYS A 289 -2.52 4.14 -14.26
C LYS A 289 -3.34 3.37 -13.23
N THR A 290 -3.14 2.06 -13.13
CA THR A 290 -3.75 1.22 -12.09
C THR A 290 -3.35 1.70 -10.70
N LYS A 291 -4.31 1.78 -9.79
CA LYS A 291 -4.14 2.34 -8.45
C LYS A 291 -3.77 1.29 -7.40
N VAL A 292 -4.31 0.08 -7.55
CA VAL A 292 -4.03 -1.02 -6.62
C VAL A 292 -3.59 -2.27 -7.37
N TYR A 293 -2.46 -2.83 -6.96
CA TYR A 293 -1.98 -4.12 -7.42
C TYR A 293 -2.05 -5.12 -6.28
N LEU A 294 -2.50 -6.34 -6.58
CA LEU A 294 -2.48 -7.47 -5.66
C LEU A 294 -1.54 -8.55 -6.19
N ALA A 295 -0.53 -8.88 -5.38
CA ALA A 295 0.39 -9.98 -5.60
C ALA A 295 0.25 -11.01 -4.47
N ASN A 296 0.62 -12.26 -4.74
CA ASN A 296 0.39 -13.36 -3.81
C ASN A 296 1.65 -14.22 -3.64
N ILE A 297 1.88 -14.66 -2.41
CA ILE A 297 2.84 -15.69 -2.07
C ILE A 297 2.20 -16.67 -1.09
N GLY A 298 2.06 -17.93 -1.49
CA GLY A 298 1.51 -18.99 -0.66
C GLY A 298 2.57 -19.86 -0.01
N GLY A 299 2.14 -20.76 0.85
CA GLY A 299 2.99 -21.77 1.47
C GLY A 299 3.39 -21.47 2.93
N PHE A 300 2.85 -20.41 3.54
CA PHE A 300 3.10 -20.08 4.95
C PHE A 300 2.37 -21.00 5.94
N ASP A 301 1.54 -21.93 5.48
CA ASP A 301 0.88 -22.92 6.32
C ASP A 301 1.86 -24.03 6.73
N THR A 302 2.82 -23.68 7.56
CA THR A 302 3.99 -24.48 7.91
C THR A 302 3.78 -25.32 9.17
N HIS A 303 2.77 -26.19 9.16
CA HIS A 303 2.51 -27.14 10.26
C HIS A 303 3.60 -28.20 10.42
N VAL A 304 4.36 -28.47 9.37
CA VAL A 304 5.37 -29.54 9.33
C VAL A 304 6.66 -29.01 8.73
N GLN A 305 7.80 -29.34 9.36
CA GLN A 305 9.15 -29.02 8.84
C GLN A 305 9.29 -27.55 8.40
N GLN A 306 8.78 -26.63 9.21
CA GLN A 306 8.83 -25.21 8.96
C GLN A 306 10.26 -24.72 8.72
N GLN A 307 11.15 -25.11 9.62
CA GLN A 307 12.61 -24.96 9.50
C GLN A 307 13.33 -25.88 10.48
N ASP A 308 14.65 -26.05 10.26
CA ASP A 308 15.55 -26.75 11.17
C ASP A 308 16.40 -25.76 12.00
N THR A 309 17.21 -26.28 12.90
CA THR A 309 18.15 -25.49 13.73
C THR A 309 19.23 -24.76 12.92
N SER A 310 19.41 -25.10 11.66
CA SER A 310 20.30 -24.43 10.71
C SER A 310 19.58 -23.42 9.83
N ASN A 311 18.32 -23.10 10.16
CA ASN A 311 17.45 -22.18 9.42
C ASN A 311 17.23 -22.58 7.94
N ASN A 312 17.21 -23.89 7.65
CA ASN A 312 16.78 -24.40 6.35
C ASN A 312 15.31 -24.86 6.49
N GLY A 313 14.51 -24.66 5.46
CA GLY A 313 13.12 -25.08 5.46
C GLY A 313 12.25 -24.21 4.57
N GLN A 314 10.96 -24.49 4.62
CA GLN A 314 9.97 -23.79 3.80
C GLN A 314 9.82 -22.33 4.19
N HIS A 315 9.70 -22.03 5.47
CA HIS A 315 9.51 -20.65 5.95
C HIS A 315 10.70 -19.73 5.61
N PRO A 316 11.97 -20.09 5.87
CA PRO A 316 13.11 -19.31 5.42
C PRO A 316 13.15 -19.07 3.90
N ALA A 317 12.78 -20.08 3.10
CA ALA A 317 12.72 -19.94 1.64
C ALA A 317 11.64 -18.93 1.20
N LEU A 318 10.49 -18.90 1.85
CA LEU A 318 9.43 -17.93 1.60
C LEU A 318 9.84 -16.52 2.02
N LEU A 319 10.48 -16.36 3.17
CA LEU A 319 11.01 -15.08 3.64
C LEU A 319 12.08 -14.52 2.67
N ASN A 320 12.98 -15.39 2.17
CA ASN A 320 13.97 -15.00 1.18
C ASN A 320 13.30 -14.54 -0.14
N GLN A 321 12.28 -15.28 -0.60
CA GLN A 321 11.52 -14.89 -1.79
C GLN A 321 10.81 -13.55 -1.60
N LEU A 322 10.18 -13.31 -0.45
CA LEU A 322 9.52 -12.06 -0.12
C LEU A 322 10.52 -10.89 -0.13
N ALA A 323 11.63 -11.04 0.57
CA ALA A 323 12.63 -9.98 0.69
C ALA A 323 13.30 -9.67 -0.67
N ASN A 324 13.60 -10.69 -1.50
CA ASN A 324 14.11 -10.49 -2.85
C ASN A 324 13.10 -9.72 -3.72
N ALA A 325 11.85 -10.15 -3.73
CA ALA A 325 10.81 -9.55 -4.55
C ALA A 325 10.61 -8.06 -4.23
N VAL A 326 10.52 -7.73 -2.94
CA VAL A 326 10.31 -6.35 -2.49
C VAL A 326 11.56 -5.49 -2.72
N SER A 327 12.75 -6.01 -2.42
CA SER A 327 14.00 -5.25 -2.59
C SER A 327 14.32 -4.98 -4.05
N MET A 328 14.14 -5.97 -4.93
CA MET A 328 14.33 -5.81 -6.38
C MET A 328 13.32 -4.83 -6.96
N PHE A 329 12.05 -4.94 -6.56
CA PHE A 329 11.01 -4.00 -7.00
C PHE A 329 11.32 -2.56 -6.57
N MET A 330 11.69 -2.34 -5.32
CA MET A 330 12.01 -1.00 -4.82
C MET A 330 13.24 -0.40 -5.49
N ASP A 331 14.23 -1.22 -5.80
CA ASP A 331 15.41 -0.79 -6.55
C ASP A 331 15.03 -0.37 -7.98
N ASP A 332 14.23 -1.19 -8.65
CA ASP A 332 13.71 -0.93 -10.00
C ASP A 332 12.87 0.36 -10.02
N ALA A 333 11.95 0.52 -9.06
CA ALA A 333 11.11 1.70 -8.93
C ALA A 333 11.92 2.99 -8.76
N VAL A 334 13.01 2.93 -7.99
CA VAL A 334 13.92 4.06 -7.80
C VAL A 334 14.69 4.38 -9.08
N GLN A 335 15.24 3.36 -9.75
CA GLN A 335 16.00 3.55 -10.99
C GLN A 335 15.11 4.10 -12.12
N GLN A 336 13.87 3.69 -12.18
CA GLN A 336 12.91 4.15 -13.18
C GLN A 336 12.13 5.42 -12.77
N GLY A 337 12.36 5.94 -11.55
CA GLY A 337 11.85 7.25 -11.12
C GLY A 337 10.40 7.26 -10.63
N PHE A 338 9.74 6.10 -10.43
CA PHE A 338 8.36 6.06 -9.95
C PHE A 338 8.20 5.65 -8.47
N ALA A 339 9.30 5.44 -7.73
CA ALA A 339 9.27 4.98 -6.35
C ALA A 339 8.43 5.86 -5.40
N ASN A 340 8.38 7.18 -5.64
CA ASN A 340 7.62 8.11 -4.80
C ASN A 340 6.10 7.98 -4.95
N ARG A 341 5.64 7.27 -5.97
CA ARG A 341 4.24 7.01 -6.26
C ARG A 341 3.73 5.69 -5.71
N VAL A 342 4.61 4.89 -5.11
CA VAL A 342 4.30 3.51 -4.71
C VAL A 342 4.55 3.32 -3.23
N ILE A 343 3.56 2.73 -2.56
CA ILE A 343 3.73 2.05 -1.28
C ILE A 343 3.29 0.60 -1.42
N GLY A 344 3.83 -0.26 -0.57
CA GLY A 344 3.36 -1.63 -0.46
C GLY A 344 3.07 -2.02 0.98
N LEU A 345 2.17 -3.00 1.14
CA LEU A 345 1.81 -3.59 2.42
C LEU A 345 1.72 -5.10 2.27
N THR A 346 2.34 -5.85 3.18
CA THR A 346 2.08 -7.29 3.31
C THR A 346 0.84 -7.52 4.16
N VAL A 347 0.10 -8.58 3.87
CA VAL A 347 -1.04 -9.03 4.69
C VAL A 347 -0.99 -10.55 4.83
N SER A 348 -1.28 -11.07 6.02
CA SER A 348 -1.42 -12.49 6.29
C SER A 348 -2.63 -12.67 7.21
N GLU A 349 -3.41 -13.70 6.99
CA GLU A 349 -4.72 -13.89 7.63
C GLU A 349 -4.65 -14.05 9.15
N PHE A 350 -3.55 -14.56 9.66
CA PHE A 350 -3.25 -14.68 11.10
C PHE A 350 -1.74 -14.99 11.29
N GLY A 351 -1.30 -15.14 12.54
CA GLY A 351 0.04 -15.58 12.90
C GLY A 351 0.10 -17.06 13.27
N ARG A 352 1.18 -17.43 13.97
CA ARG A 352 1.43 -18.79 14.45
C ARG A 352 1.56 -18.81 15.96
N ARG A 353 1.21 -19.95 16.58
CA ARG A 353 1.37 -20.14 18.02
C ARG A 353 2.82 -19.93 18.47
N PRO A 354 3.04 -19.46 19.70
CA PRO A 354 4.38 -19.33 20.28
C PRO A 354 5.14 -20.64 20.30
N TYR A 355 4.47 -21.74 20.64
CA TYR A 355 5.09 -23.07 20.74
C TYR A 355 5.28 -23.71 19.36
N GLU A 356 6.43 -24.40 19.20
CA GLU A 356 6.54 -25.36 18.11
C GLU A 356 5.66 -26.60 18.39
N ASN A 357 5.20 -27.25 17.33
CA ASN A 357 4.48 -28.52 17.41
C ASN A 357 5.42 -29.74 17.27
N GLY A 358 4.87 -30.94 17.45
CA GLY A 358 5.63 -32.19 17.36
C GLY A 358 6.19 -32.55 15.98
N SER A 359 5.91 -31.74 14.95
CA SER A 359 6.35 -31.94 13.56
C SER A 359 7.38 -30.89 13.09
N ASN A 360 8.04 -30.18 14.01
CA ASN A 360 8.95 -29.06 13.73
C ASN A 360 8.27 -27.96 12.88
N GLY A 361 7.04 -27.66 13.20
CA GLY A 361 6.22 -26.60 12.61
C GLY A 361 5.48 -25.84 13.68
N THR A 362 4.48 -25.06 13.28
CA THR A 362 3.65 -24.26 14.18
C THR A 362 2.18 -24.35 13.80
N ASP A 363 1.30 -24.35 14.79
CA ASP A 363 -0.14 -24.28 14.59
C ASP A 363 -0.61 -22.83 14.45
N HIS A 364 -1.87 -22.64 14.02
CA HIS A 364 -2.48 -21.33 13.83
C HIS A 364 -2.51 -20.55 15.15
N GLY A 365 -2.12 -19.29 15.09
CA GLY A 365 -2.09 -18.35 16.21
C GLY A 365 -2.71 -16.99 15.84
N THR A 366 -2.71 -16.06 16.78
CA THR A 366 -3.55 -14.85 16.71
C THR A 366 -2.89 -13.68 16.00
N THR A 367 -1.62 -13.40 16.27
CA THR A 367 -0.93 -12.19 15.83
C THR A 367 0.30 -12.50 14.99
N SER A 368 0.60 -11.61 14.06
CA SER A 368 1.77 -11.73 13.18
C SER A 368 2.46 -10.39 12.99
N VAL A 369 3.47 -10.36 12.13
CA VAL A 369 4.15 -9.16 11.66
C VAL A 369 3.71 -8.84 10.25
N GLN A 370 3.53 -7.55 9.96
CA GLN A 370 3.36 -7.04 8.61
C GLN A 370 4.50 -6.06 8.27
N PHE A 371 4.73 -5.88 6.98
CA PHE A 371 5.71 -4.96 6.46
C PHE A 371 5.05 -3.94 5.55
N ALA A 372 5.38 -2.67 5.75
CA ALA A 372 5.09 -1.65 4.75
C ALA A 372 6.39 -1.17 4.10
N PHE A 373 6.39 -0.99 2.79
CA PHE A 373 7.57 -0.59 2.04
C PHE A 373 7.25 0.54 1.04
N GLY A 374 8.23 1.37 0.75
CA GLY A 374 8.09 2.52 -0.14
C GLY A 374 8.90 3.72 0.34
N THR A 375 9.13 4.69 -0.53
CA THR A 375 9.89 5.90 -0.18
C THR A 375 9.12 6.85 0.75
N ARG A 376 7.83 6.62 0.93
CA ARG A 376 6.93 7.41 1.79
C ARG A 376 6.57 6.68 3.08
N VAL A 377 7.20 5.56 3.35
CA VAL A 377 7.07 4.82 4.60
C VAL A 377 8.02 5.41 5.63
N GLN A 378 7.58 5.50 6.89
CA GLN A 378 8.46 5.81 8.00
C GLN A 378 9.24 4.55 8.37
N ALA A 379 10.55 4.54 8.09
CA ALA A 379 11.41 3.42 8.45
C ALA A 379 11.53 3.32 9.98
N ASN A 380 10.68 2.52 10.57
CA ASN A 380 10.57 2.35 12.01
C ASN A 380 9.97 0.97 12.33
N ILE A 381 9.98 0.63 13.62
CA ILE A 381 9.27 -0.50 14.19
C ILE A 381 8.02 0.04 14.90
N PHE A 382 6.86 -0.48 14.55
CA PHE A 382 5.59 -0.22 15.21
C PHE A 382 5.17 -1.49 15.97
N GLY A 383 4.72 -1.33 17.21
CA GLY A 383 4.45 -2.44 18.10
C GLY A 383 5.67 -2.89 18.91
N ALA A 384 5.53 -3.99 19.63
CA ALA A 384 6.54 -4.51 20.56
C ALA A 384 6.71 -6.03 20.38
N ASN A 385 7.80 -6.58 20.91
CA ASN A 385 7.94 -8.02 21.04
C ASN A 385 6.77 -8.60 21.87
N PRO A 386 6.29 -9.80 21.55
CA PRO A 386 5.25 -10.45 22.33
C PRO A 386 5.72 -10.76 23.75
N ASP A 387 4.82 -10.65 24.70
CA ASP A 387 5.07 -11.07 26.08
C ASP A 387 4.63 -12.53 26.27
N PHE A 388 5.59 -13.43 26.34
CA PHE A 388 5.32 -14.86 26.55
C PHE A 388 4.82 -15.19 27.96
N SER A 389 4.73 -14.23 28.88
CA SER A 389 4.07 -14.44 30.17
C SER A 389 2.54 -14.27 30.11
N ASP A 390 2.04 -13.68 29.02
CA ASP A 390 0.63 -13.37 28.80
C ASP A 390 0.04 -14.23 27.68
N LEU A 391 0.08 -15.54 27.87
CA LEU A 391 -0.55 -16.49 26.96
C LEU A 391 -2.00 -16.74 27.40
N ASP A 392 -2.89 -16.90 26.42
CA ASP A 392 -4.27 -17.29 26.69
C ASP A 392 -4.37 -18.73 27.21
N ARG A 393 -5.58 -19.16 27.57
CA ARG A 393 -5.85 -20.54 28.06
C ARG A 393 -5.48 -21.63 27.07
N ASN A 394 -5.29 -21.30 25.79
CA ASN A 394 -4.91 -22.26 24.74
C ASN A 394 -3.39 -22.26 24.51
N GLY A 395 -2.63 -21.42 25.23
CA GLY A 395 -1.19 -21.24 25.04
C GLY A 395 -0.87 -20.37 23.83
N ASP A 396 -1.80 -19.51 23.39
CA ASP A 396 -1.58 -18.56 22.31
C ASP A 396 -1.31 -17.14 22.85
N LEU A 397 -0.74 -16.29 22.01
CA LEU A 397 -0.60 -14.87 22.30
C LEU A 397 -1.99 -14.24 22.25
N ALA A 398 -2.53 -13.85 23.39
CA ALA A 398 -3.81 -13.17 23.45
C ALA A 398 -3.74 -11.83 22.69
N PHE A 399 -4.72 -11.57 21.81
CA PHE A 399 -4.84 -10.25 21.20
C PHE A 399 -5.35 -9.26 22.25
N ASP A 400 -4.56 -8.22 22.52
CA ASP A 400 -4.92 -7.11 23.41
C ASP A 400 -4.74 -5.79 22.66
N MET A 401 -5.81 -5.04 22.49
CA MET A 401 -5.81 -3.74 21.80
C MET A 401 -4.84 -2.70 22.40
N ASN A 402 -4.44 -2.85 23.66
CA ASN A 402 -3.47 -1.96 24.29
C ASN A 402 -2.01 -2.29 23.93
N ARG A 403 -1.75 -3.51 23.45
CA ARG A 403 -0.41 -4.02 23.12
C ARG A 403 -0.26 -4.36 21.65
N ASN A 404 -1.33 -4.84 21.03
CA ASN A 404 -1.34 -5.29 19.65
C ASN A 404 -1.94 -4.24 18.71
N ILE A 405 -1.66 -4.39 17.45
CA ILE A 405 -2.13 -3.47 16.41
C ILE A 405 -3.29 -4.12 15.67
N ASP A 406 -4.49 -3.51 15.77
CA ASP A 406 -5.60 -3.87 14.91
C ASP A 406 -5.21 -3.64 13.44
N TYR A 407 -5.30 -4.68 12.61
CA TYR A 407 -4.90 -4.65 11.21
C TYR A 407 -5.63 -3.54 10.41
N ARG A 408 -6.85 -3.17 10.79
CA ARG A 408 -7.64 -2.12 10.14
C ARG A 408 -7.01 -0.74 10.29
N ARG A 409 -6.15 -0.55 11.31
CA ARG A 409 -5.38 0.70 11.48
C ARG A 409 -4.40 0.92 10.32
N LEU A 410 -3.90 -0.18 9.72
CA LEU A 410 -3.05 -0.13 8.53
C LEU A 410 -3.84 0.36 7.33
N TYR A 411 -5.06 -0.14 7.16
CA TYR A 411 -5.96 0.26 6.07
C TYR A 411 -6.46 1.69 6.23
N SER A 412 -6.81 2.08 7.46
CA SER A 412 -7.19 3.45 7.79
C SER A 412 -6.10 4.45 7.42
N GLU A 413 -4.83 4.12 7.69
CA GLU A 413 -3.68 4.93 7.30
C GLU A 413 -3.53 5.04 5.78
N ILE A 414 -3.70 3.94 5.04
CA ILE A 414 -3.68 3.95 3.57
C ILE A 414 -4.81 4.81 3.02
N ILE A 415 -6.04 4.65 3.53
CA ILE A 415 -7.21 5.41 3.05
C ILE A 415 -7.00 6.90 3.30
N GLN A 416 -6.58 7.28 4.52
CA GLN A 416 -6.50 8.68 4.91
C GLN A 416 -5.21 9.35 4.41
N THR A 417 -4.05 8.73 4.67
CA THR A 417 -2.75 9.36 4.40
C THR A 417 -2.30 9.12 2.95
N TRP A 418 -2.50 7.93 2.41
CA TRP A 418 -2.02 7.61 1.06
C TRP A 418 -2.99 8.04 -0.03
N PHE A 419 -4.27 7.74 0.12
CA PHE A 419 -5.32 8.10 -0.83
C PHE A 419 -6.05 9.41 -0.51
N GLY A 420 -5.70 10.10 0.58
CA GLY A 420 -6.23 11.42 0.92
C GLY A 420 -7.70 11.43 1.37
N GLY A 421 -8.23 10.28 1.76
CA GLY A 421 -9.58 10.16 2.30
C GLY A 421 -9.71 10.81 3.68
N SER A 422 -10.91 11.24 4.01
CA SER A 422 -11.24 11.74 5.35
C SER A 422 -11.41 10.60 6.37
N THR A 423 -11.47 10.94 7.64
CA THR A 423 -11.84 9.99 8.71
C THR A 423 -13.23 9.38 8.48
N ASP A 424 -14.17 10.15 7.92
CA ASP A 424 -15.51 9.64 7.61
C ASP A 424 -15.48 8.70 6.38
N ASP A 425 -14.63 8.97 5.38
CA ASP A 425 -14.42 8.02 4.28
C ASP A 425 -13.84 6.69 4.80
N SER A 426 -12.83 6.75 5.66
CA SER A 426 -12.27 5.56 6.30
C SER A 426 -13.31 4.78 7.09
N LYS A 427 -14.14 5.48 7.88
CA LYS A 427 -15.27 4.88 8.62
C LYS A 427 -16.26 4.18 7.69
N ASP A 428 -16.64 4.83 6.59
CA ASP A 428 -17.61 4.26 5.64
C ASP A 428 -17.04 3.01 4.94
N ILE A 429 -15.75 3.03 4.60
CA ILE A 429 -15.07 1.92 3.93
C ILE A 429 -14.85 0.75 4.88
N LEU A 430 -14.37 1.00 6.11
CA LEU A 430 -14.09 -0.04 7.11
C LEU A 430 -15.29 -0.38 7.98
N LYS A 431 -16.42 0.32 7.80
CA LYS A 431 -17.67 0.20 8.58
C LYS A 431 -17.48 0.40 10.08
N ASP A 432 -16.37 1.02 10.46
CA ASP A 432 -16.00 1.31 11.85
C ASP A 432 -15.07 2.52 11.91
N ARG A 433 -15.07 3.23 13.05
CA ARG A 433 -14.15 4.34 13.28
C ARG A 433 -12.81 3.81 13.81
N VAL A 434 -11.86 3.62 12.91
CA VAL A 434 -10.54 3.07 13.21
C VAL A 434 -9.49 4.18 13.15
N VAL A 435 -8.75 4.35 14.26
CA VAL A 435 -7.64 5.31 14.33
C VAL A 435 -6.47 4.80 13.49
N PRO A 436 -5.96 5.56 12.51
CA PRO A 436 -4.86 5.12 11.68
C PRO A 436 -3.56 4.87 12.48
N LEU A 437 -2.73 3.94 12.01
CA LEU A 437 -1.38 3.77 12.50
C LEU A 437 -0.45 4.64 11.61
N PRO A 438 0.27 5.63 12.16
CA PRO A 438 0.99 6.60 11.34
C PRO A 438 2.34 6.04 10.83
N TYR A 439 2.30 5.00 10.00
CA TYR A 439 3.50 4.41 9.38
C TYR A 439 3.82 5.03 8.01
N LEU A 440 2.97 5.90 7.49
CA LEU A 440 3.22 6.66 6.28
C LEU A 440 3.64 8.09 6.62
N GLN A 441 4.46 8.66 5.77
CA GLN A 441 4.72 10.10 5.81
C GLN A 441 3.54 10.79 5.14
N SER A 442 3.06 11.88 5.71
CA SER A 442 2.02 12.70 5.09
C SER A 442 2.38 13.00 3.64
N PRO A 443 1.43 12.89 2.69
CA PRO A 443 1.71 13.26 1.32
C PRO A 443 2.18 14.72 1.31
N ILE A 444 3.27 14.99 0.60
CA ILE A 444 3.63 16.37 0.29
C ILE A 444 2.43 16.95 -0.45
N ALA A 445 1.90 18.06 0.04
CA ALA A 445 0.82 18.76 -0.62
C ALA A 445 1.17 18.91 -2.11
N SER A 446 0.33 18.33 -2.98
CA SER A 446 0.49 18.15 -4.43
C SER A 446 1.68 17.27 -4.89
N LEU A 447 1.36 16.06 -5.30
CA LEU A 447 2.19 15.27 -6.23
C LEU A 447 2.32 15.97 -7.62
N ASN A 448 1.63 17.07 -7.82
CA ASN A 448 1.68 17.93 -9.00
C ASN A 448 2.75 19.02 -8.94
N ASP A 449 3.53 19.12 -7.86
CA ASP A 449 4.78 19.84 -7.99
C ASP A 449 5.63 19.11 -9.02
N PRO A 450 5.97 19.73 -10.16
CA PRO A 450 6.84 19.08 -11.12
C PRO A 450 8.06 18.63 -10.34
N ILE A 451 8.46 17.35 -10.52
CA ILE A 451 9.75 16.87 -10.06
C ILE A 451 10.76 17.80 -10.70
N MET A 452 11.03 18.90 -10.04
CA MET A 452 12.14 19.74 -10.43
C MET A 452 13.35 18.85 -10.23
N ASN A 453 13.94 18.49 -11.35
CA ASN A 453 15.20 17.79 -11.43
C ASN A 453 16.24 18.70 -10.75
N TYR A 454 16.31 18.60 -9.43
CA TYR A 454 17.27 19.35 -8.63
C TYR A 454 18.64 18.74 -8.89
N GLY A 455 19.28 19.22 -9.93
CA GLY A 455 20.72 19.09 -10.07
C GLY A 455 21.36 19.54 -8.76
N ASN A 456 22.07 18.64 -8.10
CA ASN A 456 22.99 18.88 -6.99
C ASN A 456 22.59 19.98 -5.97
N GLY A 457 21.55 19.80 -5.16
CA GLY A 457 21.30 20.68 -4.03
C GLY A 457 19.85 20.97 -3.66
N GLY A 458 18.89 20.12 -4.00
CA GLY A 458 17.47 20.36 -3.76
C GLY A 458 17.09 20.41 -2.27
N LEU A 459 16.41 21.47 -1.88
CA LEU A 459 15.71 21.65 -0.61
C LEU A 459 14.27 21.14 -0.76
N ARG A 460 13.80 20.35 0.20
CA ARG A 460 12.38 20.02 0.32
C ARG A 460 11.78 20.91 1.41
N PHE A 461 10.61 21.47 1.17
CA PHE A 461 9.91 22.28 2.13
C PHE A 461 8.40 22.09 1.99
N SER A 462 7.76 21.61 3.04
CA SER A 462 6.32 21.39 3.11
C SER A 462 5.77 21.73 4.49
N ASN A 463 4.45 21.76 4.64
CA ASN A 463 3.80 21.95 5.93
C ASN A 463 2.62 20.97 6.09
N ASP A 464 2.27 20.67 7.33
CA ASP A 464 1.08 19.91 7.73
C ASP A 464 0.16 20.70 8.66
N ILE A 465 0.18 22.04 8.54
CA ILE A 465 -0.60 22.93 9.40
C ILE A 465 -2.08 22.71 9.14
N ALA A 466 -2.73 22.07 10.10
CA ALA A 466 -4.13 21.66 10.06
C ALA A 466 -5.10 22.83 10.32
N SER A 467 -6.40 22.56 10.27
CA SER A 467 -7.46 23.51 10.59
C SER A 467 -7.41 24.08 12.02
N SER A 468 -6.61 23.48 12.92
CA SER A 468 -6.26 24.00 14.24
C SER A 468 -5.28 25.18 14.22
N ASN A 469 -4.78 25.56 13.05
CA ASN A 469 -3.73 26.57 12.84
C ASN A 469 -2.39 26.24 13.53
N SER A 470 -2.16 24.98 13.88
CA SER A 470 -0.88 24.47 14.41
C SER A 470 -0.49 23.19 13.67
N GLY A 471 0.81 22.95 13.56
CA GLY A 471 1.37 21.80 12.86
C GLY A 471 2.88 21.91 12.74
N TYR A 472 3.44 21.31 11.71
CA TYR A 472 4.88 21.29 11.49
C TYR A 472 5.24 21.83 10.10
N LEU A 473 6.41 22.45 10.01
CA LEU A 473 7.11 22.69 8.77
C LEU A 473 8.21 21.66 8.62
N HIS A 474 8.20 20.92 7.50
CA HIS A 474 9.13 19.84 7.21
C HIS A 474 10.09 20.27 6.11
N PHE A 475 11.39 20.02 6.29
CA PHE A 475 12.38 20.32 5.27
C PHE A 475 13.61 19.40 5.39
N GLU A 476 14.33 19.26 4.28
CA GLU A 476 15.58 18.49 4.21
C GLU A 476 16.71 19.42 3.81
N VAL A 477 17.84 19.31 4.48
CA VAL A 477 19.10 19.95 4.06
C VAL A 477 20.17 18.90 3.84
N LYS A 478 20.86 18.99 2.70
CA LYS A 478 21.89 18.00 2.32
C LYS A 478 23.28 18.30 2.86
N LYS A 479 23.48 19.49 3.40
CA LYS A 479 24.74 19.93 4.03
C LYS A 479 24.41 20.78 5.23
N ASN A 480 25.30 20.76 6.22
CA ASN A 480 25.21 21.65 7.36
C ASN A 480 25.16 23.11 6.88
N CYS A 481 24.12 23.84 7.22
CA CYS A 481 23.93 25.21 6.76
C CYS A 481 23.05 26.02 7.72
N HIS A 482 23.07 27.33 7.56
CA HIS A 482 22.15 28.23 8.23
C HIS A 482 20.82 28.24 7.47
N VAL A 483 19.71 28.02 8.18
CA VAL A 483 18.34 27.99 7.63
C VAL A 483 17.54 29.09 8.30
N THR A 484 16.87 29.90 7.47
CA THR A 484 15.85 30.87 7.92
C THR A 484 14.52 30.50 7.29
N ILE A 485 13.42 30.57 8.06
CA ILE A 485 12.06 30.44 7.55
C ILE A 485 11.28 31.70 7.93
N ARG A 486 10.83 32.40 6.91
CA ARG A 486 10.12 33.68 7.03
C ARG A 486 8.68 33.54 6.57
N LEU A 487 7.78 34.25 7.22
CA LEU A 487 6.37 34.31 6.91
C LEU A 487 6.03 35.63 6.24
N TYR A 488 5.24 35.57 5.17
CA TYR A 488 4.71 36.74 4.47
C TYR A 488 3.19 36.58 4.30
N ASP A 489 2.43 37.65 4.30
CA ASP A 489 1.02 37.66 3.94
C ASP A 489 0.83 37.52 2.42
N SER A 490 -0.42 37.40 1.97
CA SER A 490 -0.78 37.25 0.56
C SER A 490 -0.37 38.44 -0.33
N LEU A 491 -0.04 39.57 0.26
CA LEU A 491 0.45 40.78 -0.43
C LEU A 491 1.99 40.87 -0.44
N GLY A 492 2.68 39.87 0.12
CA GLY A 492 4.15 39.83 0.22
C GLY A 492 4.72 40.66 1.37
N LYS A 493 3.89 41.15 2.29
CA LYS A 493 4.35 41.86 3.47
C LYS A 493 4.89 40.88 4.51
N PHE A 494 6.07 41.17 5.05
CA PHE A 494 6.68 40.36 6.11
C PHE A 494 5.77 40.26 7.35
N ALA A 495 5.48 39.06 7.80
CA ALA A 495 4.60 38.75 8.93
C ALA A 495 5.33 38.16 10.14
N GLY A 496 6.55 37.63 9.96
CA GLY A 496 7.37 37.12 11.06
C GLY A 496 8.46 36.12 10.64
N ASN A 497 9.36 35.82 11.56
CA ASN A 497 10.32 34.72 11.44
C ASN A 497 9.75 33.50 12.19
N LEU A 498 9.70 32.37 11.51
CA LEU A 498 9.27 31.08 12.10
C LEU A 498 10.48 30.26 12.56
N PHE A 499 11.63 30.40 11.91
CA PHE A 499 12.86 29.71 12.24
C PHE A 499 14.09 30.46 11.77
N ASP A 500 15.16 30.40 12.57
CA ASP A 500 16.45 31.03 12.22
C ASP A 500 17.57 30.33 13.01
N SER A 501 18.26 29.37 12.40
CA SER A 501 19.29 28.60 13.09
C SER A 501 20.24 27.88 12.12
N TYR A 502 21.41 27.51 12.63
CA TYR A 502 22.35 26.63 11.96
C TYR A 502 21.94 25.16 12.23
N ILE A 503 21.77 24.35 11.17
CA ILE A 503 21.34 22.97 11.27
C ILE A 503 22.29 22.01 10.53
N ILE A 504 22.30 20.76 10.98
CA ILE A 504 23.05 19.67 10.35
C ILE A 504 22.30 19.09 9.16
N ALA A 505 23.00 18.43 8.24
CA ALA A 505 22.38 17.72 7.13
C ALA A 505 21.37 16.67 7.62
N GLY A 506 20.22 16.58 6.97
CA GLY A 506 19.15 15.64 7.30
C GLY A 506 17.75 16.22 7.13
N ASN A 507 16.76 15.44 7.57
CA ASN A 507 15.36 15.85 7.61
C ASN A 507 15.03 16.55 8.93
N HIS A 508 14.30 17.66 8.85
CA HIS A 508 13.92 18.49 9.99
C HIS A 508 12.44 18.76 9.99
N SER A 509 11.86 18.81 11.21
CA SER A 509 10.46 19.18 11.43
C SER A 509 10.43 20.20 12.56
N ILE A 510 9.89 21.40 12.29
CA ILE A 510 9.75 22.45 13.31
C ILE A 510 8.28 22.73 13.59
N PRO A 511 7.88 22.77 14.86
CA PRO A 511 6.50 23.11 15.22
C PRO A 511 6.21 24.57 14.93
N VAL A 512 5.02 24.85 14.40
CA VAL A 512 4.54 26.20 14.11
C VAL A 512 3.14 26.37 14.63
N ASP A 513 2.89 27.49 15.30
CA ASP A 513 1.58 27.93 15.74
C ASP A 513 1.19 29.21 14.99
N MET A 514 0.19 29.10 14.12
CA MET A 514 -0.36 30.19 13.33
C MET A 514 -1.57 30.85 13.98
N SER A 515 -1.96 30.45 15.19
CA SER A 515 -3.16 30.94 15.89
C SER A 515 -3.11 32.45 16.17
N VAL A 516 -1.92 33.01 16.27
CA VAL A 516 -1.70 34.45 16.48
C VAL A 516 -1.89 35.33 15.22
N HIS A 517 -1.94 34.67 14.04
CA HIS A 517 -2.10 35.37 12.76
C HIS A 517 -3.58 35.47 12.36
N ALA A 518 -3.92 36.49 11.57
CA ALA A 518 -5.29 36.66 11.05
C ALA A 518 -5.65 35.57 10.05
N SER A 519 -6.97 35.33 9.85
CA SER A 519 -7.43 34.43 8.79
C SER A 519 -6.94 34.92 7.43
N GLY A 520 -6.38 34.02 6.62
CA GLY A 520 -5.85 34.35 5.31
C GLY A 520 -4.79 33.36 4.82
N MET A 521 -4.33 33.58 3.61
CA MET A 521 -3.22 32.84 3.03
C MET A 521 -1.90 33.51 3.37
N TYR A 522 -0.95 32.72 3.82
CA TYR A 522 0.42 33.13 4.10
C TYR A 522 1.41 32.33 3.24
N ILE A 523 2.52 32.94 2.91
CA ILE A 523 3.64 32.30 2.20
C ILE A 523 4.79 32.16 3.18
N CYS A 524 5.25 30.93 3.39
CA CYS A 524 6.48 30.64 4.11
C CYS A 524 7.64 30.54 3.12
N GLU A 525 8.68 31.31 3.31
CA GLU A 525 9.93 31.25 2.55
C GLU A 525 11.02 30.62 3.42
N LEU A 526 11.54 29.47 2.99
CA LEU A 526 12.74 28.86 3.55
C LEU A 526 13.94 29.28 2.71
N SER A 527 15.00 29.79 3.38
CA SER A 527 16.24 30.22 2.77
C SER A 527 17.45 29.55 3.45
N THR A 528 18.45 29.16 2.65
CA THR A 528 19.75 28.62 3.11
C THR A 528 20.92 29.38 2.50
N GLY A 529 20.84 30.69 2.40
CA GLY A 529 21.87 31.53 1.78
C GLY A 529 21.90 31.45 0.24
N ASN A 530 22.00 30.26 -0.32
CA ASN A 530 22.09 30.07 -1.78
C ASN A 530 20.79 29.56 -2.42
N PHE A 531 19.82 29.11 -1.62
CA PHE A 531 18.57 28.54 -2.09
C PHE A 531 17.39 29.11 -1.34
N ARG A 532 16.31 29.35 -2.06
CA ARG A 532 15.02 29.74 -1.50
C ARG A 532 13.93 28.81 -1.98
N HIS A 533 13.04 28.46 -1.08
CA HIS A 533 11.85 27.67 -1.39
C HIS A 533 10.65 28.22 -0.63
N THR A 534 9.46 28.14 -1.23
CA THR A 534 8.23 28.65 -0.61
C THR A 534 7.16 27.58 -0.51
N THR A 535 6.37 27.63 0.56
CA THR A 535 5.12 26.88 0.72
C THR A 535 4.03 27.81 1.22
N SER A 536 2.76 27.47 0.98
CA SER A 536 1.62 28.28 1.43
C SER A 536 0.96 27.67 2.66
N ILE A 537 0.48 28.50 3.57
CA ILE A 537 -0.30 28.14 4.76
C ILE A 537 -1.62 28.88 4.70
N ILE A 538 -2.73 28.21 4.99
CA ILE A 538 -4.05 28.83 5.11
C ILE A 538 -4.46 28.85 6.57
N VAL A 539 -4.55 30.03 7.16
CA VAL A 539 -5.06 30.25 8.52
C VAL A 539 -6.56 30.43 8.47
N ARG A 540 -7.29 29.69 9.29
CA ARG A 540 -8.75 29.78 9.41
C ARG A 540 -9.12 30.02 10.88
N LYS A 541 -9.82 31.12 11.16
CA LYS A 541 -10.38 31.43 12.48
C LYS A 541 -11.90 31.33 12.43
#